data_8ff69135d921a4829a5157de7e5ee837
#
_entry.id   8ff69135d921a4829a5157de7e5ee837
#
_cell.length_a   1.000
_cell.length_b   1.000
_cell.length_c   1.000
_cell.angle_alpha   90.00
_cell.angle_beta   90.00
_cell.angle_gamma   90.00
#
_symmetry.space_group_name_H-M   'P 1'
#
loop_
_entity.id
_entity.type
_entity.pdbx_description
1 polymer ?
#
loop_
_entity_poly.entity_id
_entity_poly.type
_entity_poly.pdbx_seq_one_letter_code
_entity_poly.pdbx_strand_id
1 'polypeptide(L)'
;EEIKKLFKLDGIITVVDAKHILARLDDEKPEGVENEAVEQLAFADRVLLNKVDLVPGEEELAKIEARIRTINPEVPIMRCTNSEVDWKSVIGVGAFDLDRVLNFEPEFLTDLDAEHQHDATVSSVSVKFEGELMVRGLHEWIDELINTKGADLFRYKGVMATKGMDTK
;
A
#
# COMPACT_ATOMS: atom_id res chain seq x y z
N GLU A 1 10.36 -20.35 -12.33
CA GLU A 1 9.13 -20.55 -13.14
C GLU A 1 8.22 -21.67 -12.62
N GLU A 2 8.74 -22.76 -12.05
CA GLU A 2 7.92 -23.87 -11.51
C GLU A 2 7.14 -23.45 -10.25
N ILE A 3 7.71 -22.64 -9.37
CA ILE A 3 7.06 -22.17 -8.14
C ILE A 3 5.80 -21.35 -8.47
N LYS A 4 5.82 -20.52 -9.51
CA LYS A 4 4.67 -19.68 -9.92
C LYS A 4 3.45 -20.52 -10.35
N LYS A 5 3.63 -21.77 -10.71
CA LYS A 5 2.53 -22.68 -11.08
C LYS A 5 1.83 -23.30 -9.87
N LEU A 6 2.52 -23.36 -8.73
CA LEU A 6 2.06 -24.04 -7.52
C LEU A 6 1.65 -23.05 -6.42
N PHE A 7 2.19 -21.82 -6.46
CA PHE A 7 1.97 -20.82 -5.43
C PHE A 7 1.52 -19.49 -6.05
N LYS A 8 0.59 -18.83 -5.36
CA LYS A 8 0.14 -17.49 -5.67
C LYS A 8 0.59 -16.58 -4.53
N LEU A 9 1.12 -15.39 -4.86
CA LEU A 9 1.39 -14.37 -3.85
C LEU A 9 0.05 -13.92 -3.27
N ASP A 10 -0.10 -14.07 -1.97
CA ASP A 10 -1.31 -13.73 -1.23
C ASP A 10 -1.30 -12.26 -0.78
N GLY A 11 -0.17 -11.77 -0.31
CA GLY A 11 0.03 -10.39 0.10
C GLY A 11 1.41 -10.15 0.70
N ILE A 12 1.77 -8.88 0.84
CA ILE A 12 2.99 -8.40 1.49
C ILE A 12 2.60 -7.87 2.88
N ILE A 13 3.17 -8.47 3.92
CA ILE A 13 2.92 -8.07 5.31
C ILE A 13 4.18 -7.40 5.84
N THR A 14 4.07 -6.13 6.22
CA THR A 14 5.15 -5.38 6.84
C THR A 14 4.97 -5.34 8.35
N VAL A 15 5.95 -5.86 9.08
CA VAL A 15 5.98 -5.80 10.55
C VAL A 15 6.73 -4.55 10.99
N VAL A 16 6.07 -3.69 11.72
CA VAL A 16 6.57 -2.37 12.12
C VAL A 16 6.80 -2.33 13.64
N ASP A 17 7.98 -1.91 14.05
CA ASP A 17 8.26 -1.61 15.47
C ASP A 17 7.67 -0.25 15.83
N ALA A 18 6.56 -0.24 16.56
CA ALA A 18 5.83 0.97 16.92
C ALA A 18 6.70 1.98 17.69
N LYS A 19 7.63 1.49 18.51
CA LYS A 19 8.51 2.37 19.31
C LYS A 19 9.52 3.15 18.47
N HIS A 20 9.98 2.58 17.36
CA HIS A 20 11.12 3.13 16.61
C HIS A 20 10.77 3.62 15.22
N ILE A 21 9.57 3.37 14.72
CA ILE A 21 9.23 3.63 13.31
C ILE A 21 9.34 5.10 12.93
N LEU A 22 8.87 6.03 13.77
CA LEU A 22 8.94 7.47 13.46
C LEU A 22 10.39 7.90 13.21
N ALA A 23 11.30 7.53 14.10
CA ALA A 23 12.72 7.85 13.93
C ALA A 23 13.31 7.22 12.64
N ARG A 24 12.83 6.05 12.25
CA ARG A 24 13.28 5.39 11.01
C ARG A 24 12.73 6.05 9.76
N LEU A 25 11.49 6.53 9.79
CA LEU A 25 10.88 7.25 8.67
C LEU A 25 11.50 8.64 8.46
N ASP A 26 11.97 9.26 9.55
CA ASP A 26 12.58 10.60 9.53
C ASP A 26 14.12 10.55 9.43
N ASP A 27 14.69 9.34 9.26
CA ASP A 27 16.15 9.13 9.15
C ASP A 27 16.65 9.68 7.80
N GLU A 28 17.46 10.74 7.84
CA GLU A 28 18.05 11.33 6.65
C GLU A 28 19.04 10.35 6.00
N LYS A 29 18.80 10.03 4.74
CA LYS A 29 19.68 9.16 3.95
C LYS A 29 20.62 9.98 3.07
N PRO A 30 21.84 9.47 2.79
CA PRO A 30 22.70 10.08 1.79
C PRO A 30 22.03 10.21 0.43
N GLU A 31 22.44 11.19 -0.37
CA GLU A 31 21.91 11.40 -1.72
C GLU A 31 22.00 10.12 -2.55
N GLY A 32 20.87 9.70 -3.12
CA GLY A 32 20.74 8.47 -3.91
C GLY A 32 20.50 7.18 -3.11
N VAL A 33 20.36 7.28 -1.75
CA VAL A 33 19.98 6.14 -0.91
C VAL A 33 18.54 6.28 -0.46
N GLU A 34 17.71 5.29 -0.81
CA GLU A 34 16.30 5.26 -0.43
C GLU A 34 16.11 4.90 1.05
N ASN A 35 15.03 5.41 1.64
CA ASN A 35 14.67 5.04 3.00
C ASN A 35 13.88 3.71 2.99
N GLU A 36 14.54 2.62 3.37
CA GLU A 36 13.97 1.27 3.38
C GLU A 36 12.66 1.17 4.19
N ALA A 37 12.53 1.93 5.29
CA ALA A 37 11.32 1.90 6.10
C ALA A 37 10.12 2.51 5.35
N VAL A 38 10.36 3.57 4.59
CA VAL A 38 9.35 4.20 3.70
C VAL A 38 8.97 3.22 2.60
N GLU A 39 9.96 2.61 1.95
CA GLU A 39 9.76 1.67 0.86
C GLU A 39 8.96 0.44 1.31
N GLN A 40 9.34 -0.18 2.43
CA GLN A 40 8.63 -1.34 2.98
C GLN A 40 7.16 -1.02 3.33
N LEU A 41 6.88 0.18 3.83
CA LEU A 41 5.52 0.62 4.09
C LEU A 41 4.73 0.89 2.81
N ALA A 42 5.36 1.50 1.80
CA ALA A 42 4.71 1.76 0.52
C ALA A 42 4.28 0.46 -0.19
N PHE A 43 5.08 -0.60 -0.08
CA PHE A 43 4.78 -1.91 -0.67
C PHE A 43 3.85 -2.79 0.19
N ALA A 44 3.58 -2.43 1.44
CA ALA A 44 2.78 -3.23 2.34
C ALA A 44 1.33 -3.40 1.85
N ASP A 45 0.83 -4.63 1.86
CA ASP A 45 -0.60 -4.93 1.74
C ASP A 45 -1.28 -4.94 3.09
N ARG A 46 -0.52 -5.20 4.16
CA ARG A 46 -0.91 -5.08 5.57
C ARG A 46 0.27 -4.66 6.42
N VAL A 47 -0.02 -3.91 7.48
CA VAL A 47 0.94 -3.53 8.50
C VAL A 47 0.58 -4.17 9.83
N LEU A 48 1.53 -4.91 10.40
CA LEU A 48 1.47 -5.32 11.79
C LEU A 48 2.23 -4.28 12.61
N LEU A 49 1.50 -3.38 13.27
CA LEU A 49 2.09 -2.40 14.18
C LEU A 49 2.37 -3.10 15.50
N ASN A 50 3.58 -3.62 15.61
CA ASN A 50 4.03 -4.46 16.72
C ASN A 50 4.69 -3.65 17.83
N LYS A 51 4.76 -4.23 19.03
CA LYS A 51 5.32 -3.62 20.24
C LYS A 51 4.54 -2.39 20.70
N VAL A 52 3.23 -2.39 20.52
CA VAL A 52 2.37 -1.28 20.97
C VAL A 52 2.39 -1.08 22.47
N ASP A 53 2.71 -2.14 23.23
CA ASP A 53 2.95 -2.12 24.68
C ASP A 53 4.12 -1.22 25.11
N LEU A 54 5.05 -0.90 24.19
CA LEU A 54 6.19 -0.02 24.44
C LEU A 54 5.93 1.45 24.09
N VAL A 55 4.74 1.77 23.58
CA VAL A 55 4.34 3.13 23.20
C VAL A 55 3.47 3.74 24.30
N PRO A 56 3.81 4.93 24.80
CA PRO A 56 3.06 5.56 25.88
C PRO A 56 1.75 6.18 25.38
N GLY A 57 0.66 5.44 25.54
CA GLY A 57 -0.70 5.96 25.34
C GLY A 57 -1.22 5.96 23.92
N GLU A 58 -2.52 6.15 23.82
CA GLU A 58 -3.28 6.07 22.57
C GLU A 58 -2.97 7.22 21.61
N GLU A 59 -2.68 8.40 22.12
CA GLU A 59 -2.35 9.58 21.31
C GLU A 59 -1.09 9.37 20.48
N GLU A 60 -0.07 8.74 21.06
CA GLU A 60 1.19 8.47 20.35
C GLU A 60 1.01 7.35 19.32
N LEU A 61 0.21 6.32 19.63
CA LEU A 61 -0.17 5.31 18.65
C LEU A 61 -0.91 5.90 17.46
N ALA A 62 -1.84 6.83 17.70
CA ALA A 62 -2.57 7.51 16.65
C ALA A 62 -1.65 8.35 15.74
N LYS A 63 -0.62 9.01 16.29
CA LYS A 63 0.39 9.73 15.49
C LYS A 63 1.19 8.78 14.61
N ILE A 64 1.60 7.64 15.16
CA ILE A 64 2.33 6.62 14.39
C ILE A 64 1.48 6.12 13.22
N GLU A 65 0.22 5.76 13.49
CA GLU A 65 -0.71 5.32 12.44
C GLU A 65 -0.94 6.40 11.38
N ALA A 66 -1.14 7.64 11.81
CA ALA A 66 -1.28 8.77 10.89
C ALA A 66 -0.04 8.92 10.00
N ARG A 67 1.16 8.82 10.56
CA ARG A 67 2.42 8.88 9.79
C ARG A 67 2.54 7.73 8.79
N ILE A 68 2.18 6.51 9.17
CA ILE A 68 2.14 5.36 8.24
C ILE A 68 1.17 5.64 7.09
N ARG A 69 0.00 6.20 7.37
CA ARG A 69 -1.01 6.53 6.36
C ARG A 69 -0.59 7.64 5.42
N THR A 70 0.36 8.50 5.76
CA THR A 70 0.93 9.45 4.79
C THR A 70 1.72 8.75 3.68
N ILE A 71 2.26 7.55 3.96
CA ILE A 71 3.03 6.75 3.00
C ILE A 71 2.11 5.78 2.24
N ASN A 72 1.25 5.07 2.98
CA ASN A 72 0.31 4.10 2.41
C ASN A 72 -1.08 4.32 3.02
N PRO A 73 -1.91 5.20 2.43
CA PRO A 73 -3.18 5.66 3.00
C PRO A 73 -4.15 4.53 3.32
N GLU A 74 -4.21 3.53 2.47
CA GLU A 74 -5.23 2.48 2.48
C GLU A 74 -4.76 1.18 3.16
N VAL A 75 -3.56 1.16 3.72
CA VAL A 75 -3.04 -0.06 4.31
C VAL A 75 -3.80 -0.41 5.61
N PRO A 76 -4.35 -1.61 5.75
CA PRO A 76 -4.87 -2.09 7.01
C PRO A 76 -3.76 -2.20 8.05
N ILE A 77 -3.91 -1.49 9.17
CA ILE A 77 -2.96 -1.52 10.28
C ILE A 77 -3.55 -2.35 11.41
N MET A 78 -2.83 -3.36 11.85
CA MET A 78 -3.19 -4.21 12.98
C MET A 78 -2.20 -4.01 14.11
N ARG A 79 -2.70 -3.55 15.26
CA ARG A 79 -1.91 -3.38 16.49
C ARG A 79 -1.67 -4.74 17.13
N CYS A 80 -0.43 -5.02 17.52
CA CYS A 80 -0.09 -6.27 18.20
C CYS A 80 1.10 -6.11 19.15
N THR A 81 1.25 -7.09 20.00
CA THR A 81 2.41 -7.28 20.88
C THR A 81 2.95 -8.68 20.63
N ASN A 82 4.27 -8.85 20.61
CA ASN A 82 4.94 -10.11 20.28
C ASN A 82 4.49 -10.73 18.93
N SER A 83 4.02 -9.89 18.00
CA SER A 83 3.46 -10.30 16.70
C SER A 83 2.26 -11.25 16.83
N GLU A 84 1.56 -11.24 17.97
CA GLU A 84 0.34 -12.02 18.15
C GLU A 84 -0.82 -11.41 17.39
N VAL A 85 -1.26 -12.09 16.34
CA VAL A 85 -2.42 -11.74 15.52
C VAL A 85 -3.18 -13.00 15.13
N ASP A 86 -4.47 -12.87 14.84
CA ASP A 86 -5.22 -13.99 14.26
C ASP A 86 -4.61 -14.34 12.90
N TRP A 87 -4.16 -15.59 12.75
CA TRP A 87 -3.55 -16.07 11.49
C TRP A 87 -4.46 -15.86 10.26
N LYS A 88 -5.78 -15.86 10.45
CA LYS A 88 -6.77 -15.58 9.40
C LYS A 88 -6.66 -14.17 8.86
N SER A 89 -6.10 -13.25 9.62
CA SER A 89 -5.89 -11.88 9.20
C SER A 89 -4.62 -11.67 8.37
N VAL A 90 -3.75 -12.69 8.30
CA VAL A 90 -2.46 -12.61 7.60
C VAL A 90 -2.28 -13.65 6.50
N ILE A 91 -3.12 -14.69 6.47
CA ILE A 91 -3.10 -15.74 5.44
C ILE A 91 -4.44 -15.76 4.70
N GLY A 92 -4.41 -15.97 3.40
CA GLY A 92 -5.59 -15.96 2.54
C GLY A 92 -6.17 -14.56 2.36
N VAL A 93 -5.30 -13.54 2.44
CA VAL A 93 -5.72 -12.13 2.43
C VAL A 93 -6.11 -11.63 1.04
N GLY A 94 -5.63 -12.29 -0.05
CA GLY A 94 -6.01 -11.96 -1.43
C GLY A 94 -5.83 -10.48 -1.74
N ALA A 95 -4.66 -9.91 -1.46
CA ALA A 95 -4.44 -8.46 -1.44
C ALA A 95 -4.77 -7.74 -2.77
N PHE A 96 -4.92 -8.48 -3.85
CA PHE A 96 -5.31 -7.98 -5.18
C PHE A 96 -6.66 -8.52 -5.65
N ASP A 97 -7.46 -9.11 -4.75
CA ASP A 97 -8.82 -9.52 -5.07
C ASP A 97 -9.72 -8.29 -5.13
N LEU A 98 -10.31 -8.07 -6.32
CA LEU A 98 -11.14 -6.91 -6.59
C LEU A 98 -12.39 -6.85 -5.71
N ASP A 99 -13.07 -7.98 -5.53
CA ASP A 99 -14.28 -8.04 -4.73
C ASP A 99 -13.97 -7.68 -3.27
N ARG A 100 -12.77 -7.99 -2.84
CA ARG A 100 -12.29 -7.64 -1.51
C ARG A 100 -11.90 -6.17 -1.40
N VAL A 101 -11.24 -5.59 -2.40
CA VAL A 101 -10.96 -4.15 -2.44
C VAL A 101 -12.26 -3.37 -2.34
N LEU A 102 -13.29 -3.74 -3.08
CA LEU A 102 -14.61 -3.11 -3.04
C LEU A 102 -15.40 -3.37 -1.74
N ASN A 103 -15.18 -4.52 -1.08
CA ASN A 103 -15.80 -4.82 0.22
C ASN A 103 -15.13 -4.08 1.40
N PHE A 104 -13.82 -3.82 1.32
CA PHE A 104 -13.10 -3.03 2.33
C PHE A 104 -13.23 -1.53 2.11
N GLU A 105 -13.47 -1.11 0.87
CA GLU A 105 -13.53 0.27 0.47
C GLU A 105 -14.55 0.49 -0.64
N PRO A 106 -15.85 0.54 -0.27
CA PRO A 106 -16.92 0.91 -1.20
C PRO A 106 -16.65 2.28 -1.85
N GLU A 107 -15.89 3.12 -1.17
CA GLU A 107 -15.53 4.48 -1.59
C GLU A 107 -14.19 4.59 -2.32
N PHE A 108 -13.42 3.49 -2.48
CA PHE A 108 -12.17 3.48 -3.25
C PHE A 108 -12.30 4.14 -4.64
N LEU A 109 -13.49 4.09 -5.21
CA LEU A 109 -13.82 4.77 -6.47
C LEU A 109 -14.40 6.18 -6.28
N THR A 110 -14.66 6.63 -5.06
CA THR A 110 -15.35 7.91 -4.78
C THR A 110 -14.50 8.91 -4.01
N ASP A 111 -13.52 8.48 -3.24
CA ASP A 111 -12.72 9.36 -2.38
C ASP A 111 -11.46 9.87 -3.10
N LEU A 112 -11.67 10.70 -4.13
CA LEU A 112 -10.60 11.35 -4.89
C LEU A 112 -10.37 12.81 -4.47
N ASP A 113 -11.16 13.36 -3.56
CA ASP A 113 -11.17 14.79 -3.24
C ASP A 113 -10.66 15.13 -1.81
N ALA A 114 -10.15 14.17 -1.06
CA ALA A 114 -9.57 14.46 0.25
C ALA A 114 -8.20 15.12 0.10
N GLU A 115 -8.11 16.40 0.43
CA GLU A 115 -6.83 17.13 0.57
C GLU A 115 -6.04 16.55 1.75
N HIS A 116 -5.16 15.61 1.49
CA HIS A 116 -4.17 15.12 2.45
C HIS A 116 -2.88 15.93 2.28
N GLN A 117 -2.38 16.54 3.35
CA GLN A 117 -1.02 17.09 3.38
C GLN A 117 -0.03 15.93 3.43
N HIS A 118 0.60 15.65 2.30
CA HIS A 118 1.60 14.61 2.16
C HIS A 118 3.00 15.14 2.45
N ASP A 119 3.82 14.30 3.08
CA ASP A 119 5.27 14.52 3.15
C ASP A 119 5.84 14.55 1.72
N ALA A 120 6.72 15.49 1.43
CA ALA A 120 7.15 15.83 0.08
C ALA A 120 7.97 14.72 -0.63
N THR A 121 8.37 13.68 0.08
CA THR A 121 9.21 12.60 -0.45
C THR A 121 8.43 11.46 -1.09
N VAL A 122 7.26 11.09 -0.51
CA VAL A 122 6.38 10.06 -1.09
C VAL A 122 4.95 10.59 -1.12
N SER A 123 4.34 10.59 -2.29
CA SER A 123 2.97 11.04 -2.49
C SER A 123 2.15 10.00 -3.24
N SER A 124 0.84 10.00 -2.99
CA SER A 124 -0.11 9.17 -3.74
C SER A 124 -0.82 10.02 -4.80
N VAL A 125 -0.93 9.48 -6.01
CA VAL A 125 -1.72 10.07 -7.09
C VAL A 125 -2.83 9.11 -7.45
N SER A 126 -4.07 9.58 -7.41
CA SER A 126 -5.24 8.81 -7.79
C SER A 126 -5.92 9.42 -9.01
N VAL A 127 -6.35 8.59 -9.94
CA VAL A 127 -7.05 9.03 -11.16
C VAL A 127 -8.32 8.21 -11.33
N LYS A 128 -9.45 8.90 -11.44
CA LYS A 128 -10.75 8.30 -11.78
C LYS A 128 -11.22 8.78 -13.14
N PHE A 129 -11.71 7.87 -13.94
CA PHE A 129 -12.36 8.19 -15.23
C PHE A 129 -13.52 7.23 -15.48
N GLU A 130 -14.44 7.65 -16.33
CA GLU A 130 -15.57 6.82 -16.74
C GLU A 130 -15.36 6.26 -18.14
N GLY A 131 -15.76 5.01 -18.34
CA GLY A 131 -15.70 4.33 -19.63
C GLY A 131 -14.77 3.12 -19.64
N GLU A 132 -14.62 2.53 -20.83
CA GLU A 132 -13.80 1.34 -21.05
C GLU A 132 -12.50 1.72 -21.76
N LEU A 133 -11.40 1.14 -21.34
CA LEU A 133 -10.10 1.30 -21.97
C LEU A 133 -9.86 0.24 -23.05
N MET A 134 -9.15 0.63 -24.07
CA MET A 134 -8.57 -0.31 -25.03
C MET A 134 -7.36 -1.00 -24.38
N VAL A 135 -7.36 -2.34 -24.30
CA VAL A 135 -6.29 -3.15 -23.69
C VAL A 135 -4.91 -2.74 -24.24
N ARG A 136 -4.79 -2.56 -25.55
CA ARG A 136 -3.54 -2.15 -26.18
C ARG A 136 -3.06 -0.78 -25.68
N GLY A 137 -3.92 0.22 -25.67
CA GLY A 137 -3.56 1.56 -25.19
C GLY A 137 -3.21 1.57 -23.70
N LEU A 138 -3.86 0.71 -22.91
CA LEU A 138 -3.54 0.52 -21.51
C LEU A 138 -2.12 -0.04 -21.33
N HIS A 139 -1.75 -1.08 -22.10
CA HIS A 139 -0.39 -1.64 -22.04
C HIS A 139 0.67 -0.62 -22.47
N GLU A 140 0.45 0.07 -23.59
CA GLU A 140 1.36 1.11 -24.09
C GLU A 140 1.57 2.21 -23.02
N TRP A 141 0.50 2.64 -22.35
CA TRP A 141 0.57 3.63 -21.28
C TRP A 141 1.30 3.12 -20.02
N ILE A 142 1.04 1.87 -19.60
CA ILE A 142 1.75 1.25 -18.46
C ILE A 142 3.25 1.11 -18.79
N ASP A 143 3.58 0.64 -19.98
CA ASP A 143 4.98 0.50 -20.42
C ASP A 143 5.70 1.86 -20.44
N GLU A 144 5.04 2.91 -20.95
CA GLU A 144 5.58 4.27 -20.93
C GLU A 144 5.78 4.76 -19.49
N LEU A 145 4.79 4.55 -18.62
CA LEU A 145 4.86 4.94 -17.20
C LEU A 145 6.03 4.26 -16.49
N ILE A 146 6.17 2.95 -16.65
CA ILE A 146 7.26 2.17 -16.06
C ILE A 146 8.62 2.62 -16.61
N ASN A 147 8.72 2.83 -17.91
CA ASN A 147 9.99 3.23 -18.54
C ASN A 147 10.41 4.66 -18.19
N THR A 148 9.46 5.56 -17.93
CA THR A 148 9.76 6.99 -17.68
C THR A 148 9.78 7.33 -16.17
N LYS A 149 9.02 6.61 -15.34
CA LYS A 149 8.81 6.90 -13.92
C LYS A 149 9.01 5.68 -13.00
N GLY A 150 9.45 4.56 -13.55
CA GLY A 150 9.55 3.32 -12.78
C GLY A 150 10.43 3.43 -11.54
N ALA A 151 11.49 4.23 -11.58
CA ALA A 151 12.36 4.49 -10.43
C ALA A 151 11.66 5.25 -9.29
N ASP A 152 10.65 6.06 -9.62
CA ASP A 152 9.89 6.88 -8.67
C ASP A 152 8.58 6.22 -8.24
N LEU A 153 8.21 5.09 -8.84
CA LEU A 153 6.94 4.40 -8.58
C LEU A 153 7.13 3.24 -7.59
N PHE A 154 6.87 3.48 -6.31
CA PHE A 154 6.91 2.42 -5.27
C PHE A 154 5.76 1.42 -5.40
N ARG A 155 4.57 1.88 -5.76
CA ARG A 155 3.39 1.02 -5.90
C ARG A 155 2.36 1.64 -6.83
N TYR A 156 1.69 0.81 -7.62
CA TYR A 156 0.48 1.19 -8.35
C TYR A 156 -0.59 0.11 -8.19
N LYS A 157 -1.83 0.55 -8.04
CA LYS A 157 -3.02 -0.30 -7.98
C LYS A 157 -4.12 0.37 -8.79
N GLY A 158 -4.97 -0.41 -9.45
CA GLY A 158 -6.10 0.14 -10.19
C GLY A 158 -7.08 -0.93 -10.60
N VAL A 159 -8.32 -0.49 -10.77
CA VAL A 159 -9.40 -1.28 -11.34
C VAL A 159 -9.81 -0.59 -12.62
N MET A 160 -9.77 -1.31 -13.73
CA MET A 160 -10.00 -0.73 -15.05
C MET A 160 -10.98 -1.58 -15.84
N ALA A 161 -12.05 -0.95 -16.32
CA ALA A 161 -12.92 -1.60 -17.29
C ALA A 161 -12.23 -1.60 -18.65
N THR A 162 -12.08 -2.77 -19.26
CA THR A 162 -11.45 -2.93 -20.57
C THR A 162 -12.47 -3.41 -21.59
N LYS A 163 -12.42 -2.82 -22.77
CA LYS A 163 -13.34 -3.15 -23.85
C LYS A 163 -13.20 -4.61 -24.27
N GLY A 164 -14.29 -5.35 -24.21
CA GLY A 164 -14.36 -6.76 -24.59
C GLY A 164 -13.95 -7.76 -23.48
N MET A 165 -13.80 -7.30 -22.24
CA MET A 165 -13.65 -8.14 -21.06
C MET A 165 -14.87 -8.03 -20.15
N ASP A 166 -15.45 -9.17 -19.75
CA ASP A 166 -16.61 -9.22 -18.84
C ASP A 166 -16.21 -9.07 -17.36
N THR A 167 -14.92 -9.15 -17.06
CA THR A 167 -14.32 -9.00 -15.71
C THR A 167 -13.47 -7.74 -15.63
N LYS A 168 -13.67 -6.97 -14.54
CA LYS A 168 -12.88 -5.78 -14.22
C LYS A 168 -11.61 -6.15 -13.49
#